data_8df861ef1bb08c447dbefd4ae49ab7f1
#
_entry.id   8df861ef1bb08c447dbefd4ae49ab7f1
#
_cell.length_a   1.000
_cell.length_b   1.000
_cell.length_c   1.000
_cell.angle_alpha   90.00
_cell.angle_beta   90.00
_cell.angle_gamma   90.00
#
_symmetry.space_group_name_H-M   'P 1'
#
loop_
_entity.id
_entity.type
_entity.pdbx_description
1 polymer ?
#
loop_
_entity_poly.entity_id
_entity_poly.type
_entity_poly.pdbx_seq_one_letter_code
_entity_poly.pdbx_strand_id
1 'polypeptide(L)'
;VIFDDFAKSDKNYTLMDKINKFVEKSNDEICGFLTNISHKVIDTFFAYSNTSDIAHFNNGLIVATSLESADAMNKTSVNSQKCFYIWNMEWLGQPFNFYGVHNILSNPNIKKIVRTQLQADIIKNNFNVEVDGIDEDFNLENIYEICQRE
;
A
#
# COMPACT_ATOMS: atom_id res chain seq x y z
N VAL A 1 3.55 -6.26 2.25
CA VAL A 1 2.51 -5.23 2.46
C VAL A 1 2.86 -4.41 3.68
N ILE A 2 2.67 -3.10 3.63
CA ILE A 2 2.90 -2.21 4.77
C ILE A 2 1.54 -1.77 5.33
N PHE A 3 1.33 -2.03 6.61
CA PHE A 3 0.19 -1.58 7.39
C PHE A 3 0.58 -0.40 8.28
N ASP A 4 -0.38 0.43 8.67
CA ASP A 4 -0.17 1.43 9.71
C ASP A 4 -0.10 0.75 11.08
N ASP A 5 -1.10 -0.08 11.36
CA ASP A 5 -1.18 -0.92 12.55
C ASP A 5 -2.13 -2.11 12.30
N PHE A 6 -2.35 -2.93 13.32
CA PHE A 6 -3.38 -3.96 13.32
C PHE A 6 -4.66 -3.54 14.06
N ALA A 7 -4.84 -2.25 14.32
CA ALA A 7 -6.01 -1.75 15.00
C ALA A 7 -7.31 -2.10 14.26
N LYS A 8 -8.38 -2.15 15.01
CA LYS A 8 -9.70 -2.47 14.48
C LYS A 8 -10.18 -1.36 13.54
N SER A 9 -10.16 -1.65 12.25
CA SER A 9 -10.74 -0.82 11.20
C SER A 9 -11.21 -1.70 10.05
N ASP A 10 -12.20 -1.25 9.30
CA ASP A 10 -12.70 -1.98 8.14
C ASP A 10 -11.58 -2.21 7.10
N LYS A 11 -10.69 -1.22 6.94
CA LYS A 11 -9.51 -1.33 6.08
C LYS A 11 -8.62 -2.48 6.52
N ASN A 12 -8.14 -2.46 7.77
CA ASN A 12 -7.19 -3.45 8.26
C ASN A 12 -7.79 -4.85 8.27
N TYR A 13 -9.07 -4.96 8.67
CA TYR A 13 -9.78 -6.24 8.61
C TYR A 13 -9.81 -6.81 7.19
N THR A 14 -10.21 -5.97 6.22
CA THR A 14 -10.29 -6.40 4.81
C THR A 14 -8.93 -6.77 4.25
N LEU A 15 -7.89 -5.96 4.51
CA LEU A 15 -6.53 -6.24 4.05
C LEU A 15 -6.02 -7.57 4.60
N MET A 16 -6.15 -7.80 5.91
CA MET A 16 -5.67 -9.03 6.56
C MET A 16 -6.42 -10.27 6.05
N ASP A 17 -7.74 -10.19 5.88
CA ASP A 17 -8.55 -11.27 5.32
C ASP A 17 -8.14 -11.61 3.88
N LYS A 18 -7.95 -10.60 3.03
CA LYS A 18 -7.52 -10.79 1.65
C LYS A 18 -6.13 -11.41 1.55
N ILE A 19 -5.19 -10.96 2.38
CA ILE A 19 -3.84 -11.52 2.40
C ILE A 19 -3.86 -12.96 2.92
N ASN A 20 -4.60 -13.26 3.98
CA ASN A 20 -4.75 -14.62 4.48
C ASN A 20 -5.28 -15.56 3.38
N LYS A 21 -6.33 -15.17 2.66
CA LYS A 21 -6.90 -15.94 1.56
C LYS A 21 -5.93 -16.11 0.39
N PHE A 22 -5.07 -15.13 0.15
CA PHE A 22 -4.04 -15.24 -0.88
C PHE A 22 -2.96 -16.24 -0.47
N VAL A 23 -2.44 -16.14 0.76
CA VAL A 23 -1.41 -17.04 1.29
C VAL A 23 -1.87 -18.50 1.31
N GLU A 24 -3.16 -18.76 1.59
CA GLU A 24 -3.71 -20.12 1.53
C GLU A 24 -3.66 -20.77 0.13
N LYS A 25 -3.63 -19.97 -0.92
CA LYS A 25 -3.70 -20.41 -2.32
C LYS A 25 -2.40 -20.26 -3.10
N SER A 26 -1.52 -19.39 -2.64
CA SER A 26 -0.26 -19.04 -3.29
C SER A 26 0.91 -19.68 -2.55
N ASN A 27 1.98 -19.96 -3.30
CA ASN A 27 3.27 -20.32 -2.73
C ASN A 27 4.17 -19.09 -2.48
N ASP A 28 3.65 -17.89 -2.69
CA ASP A 28 4.41 -16.67 -2.50
C ASP A 28 4.58 -16.34 -1.03
N GLU A 29 5.77 -15.86 -0.66
CA GLU A 29 6.05 -15.40 0.68
C GLU A 29 5.54 -13.96 0.88
N ILE A 30 4.70 -13.76 1.88
CA ILE A 30 4.19 -12.44 2.25
C ILE A 30 4.67 -12.09 3.66
N CYS A 31 5.12 -10.85 3.82
CA CYS A 31 5.42 -10.25 5.10
C CYS A 31 4.64 -8.95 5.27
N GLY A 32 3.99 -8.80 6.41
CA GLY A 32 3.38 -7.54 6.83
C GLY A 32 4.40 -6.67 7.56
N PHE A 33 4.48 -5.38 7.25
CA PHE A 33 5.30 -4.40 7.97
C PHE A 33 4.40 -3.41 8.68
N LEU A 34 4.66 -3.16 9.95
CA LEU A 34 3.84 -2.32 10.83
C LEU A 34 4.57 -1.04 11.20
N THR A 35 3.90 0.09 11.09
CA THR A 35 4.37 1.36 11.64
C THR A 35 4.17 1.41 13.16
N ASN A 36 3.08 0.83 13.64
CA ASN A 36 2.76 0.69 15.07
C ASN A 36 2.36 -0.73 15.43
N ILE A 37 2.75 -1.16 16.63
CA ILE A 37 2.32 -2.44 17.19
C ILE A 37 1.01 -2.22 17.94
N SER A 38 -0.05 -2.86 17.49
CA SER A 38 -1.36 -2.87 18.14
C SER A 38 -1.94 -4.28 18.18
N HIS A 39 -3.06 -4.45 18.86
CA HIS A 39 -3.74 -5.74 18.89
C HIS A 39 -4.32 -6.08 17.51
N LYS A 40 -4.04 -7.28 17.03
CA LYS A 40 -4.60 -7.79 15.77
C LYS A 40 -6.12 -7.93 15.86
N VAL A 41 -6.80 -7.62 14.76
CA VAL A 41 -8.26 -7.81 14.64
C VAL A 41 -8.61 -9.24 14.26
N ILE A 42 -7.73 -9.92 13.51
CA ILE A 42 -7.83 -11.34 13.13
C ILE A 42 -6.44 -11.97 13.19
N ASP A 43 -6.38 -13.29 13.25
CA ASP A 43 -5.12 -14.00 13.12
C ASP A 43 -4.57 -13.89 11.70
N THR A 44 -3.25 -13.77 11.60
CA THR A 44 -2.54 -13.66 10.32
C THR A 44 -1.87 -14.99 9.98
N PHE A 45 -1.99 -15.41 8.72
CA PHE A 45 -1.29 -16.59 8.17
C PHE A 45 0.04 -16.21 7.50
N PHE A 46 0.44 -14.97 7.64
CA PHE A 46 1.69 -14.42 7.12
C PHE A 46 2.56 -13.85 8.26
N ALA A 47 3.85 -13.81 8.04
CA ALA A 47 4.80 -13.18 8.97
C ALA A 47 4.61 -11.66 9.00
N TYR A 48 4.96 -11.03 10.12
CA TYR A 48 4.99 -9.57 10.22
C TYR A 48 6.16 -9.08 11.06
N SER A 49 6.60 -7.86 10.76
CA SER A 49 7.71 -7.19 11.42
C SER A 49 7.48 -5.67 11.50
N ASN A 50 8.44 -4.96 12.04
CA ASN A 50 8.40 -3.50 12.08
C ASN A 50 8.80 -2.91 10.71
N THR A 51 8.31 -1.73 10.38
CA THR A 51 8.68 -1.02 9.14
C THR A 51 10.17 -0.71 9.01
N SER A 52 10.92 -0.65 10.11
CA SER A 52 12.39 -0.54 10.07
C SER A 52 13.06 -1.71 9.34
N ASP A 53 12.42 -2.87 9.33
CA ASP A 53 12.97 -4.09 8.73
C ASP A 53 12.77 -4.15 7.21
N ILE A 54 11.99 -3.22 6.64
CA ILE A 54 11.80 -3.11 5.18
C ILE A 54 13.15 -2.96 4.47
N ALA A 55 14.13 -2.32 5.09
CA ALA A 55 15.47 -2.17 4.52
C ALA A 55 16.17 -3.51 4.18
N HIS A 56 15.74 -4.59 4.78
CA HIS A 56 16.24 -5.94 4.54
C HIS A 56 15.44 -6.72 3.48
N PHE A 57 14.34 -6.14 3.01
CA PHE A 57 13.46 -6.77 2.02
C PHE A 57 13.90 -6.38 0.61
N ASN A 58 14.48 -7.33 -0.13
CA ASN A 58 14.97 -7.13 -1.48
C ASN A 58 14.26 -8.07 -2.46
N ASN A 59 14.11 -7.62 -3.71
CA ASN A 59 13.60 -8.40 -4.84
C ASN A 59 12.14 -8.83 -4.70
N GLY A 60 11.26 -7.89 -4.40
CA GLY A 60 9.82 -8.15 -4.34
C GLY A 60 9.00 -6.91 -4.61
N LEU A 61 7.70 -6.99 -4.34
CA LEU A 61 6.77 -5.89 -4.41
C LEU A 61 6.44 -5.40 -3.00
N ILE A 62 6.68 -4.12 -2.73
CA ILE A 62 6.27 -3.46 -1.49
C ILE A 62 4.98 -2.69 -1.77
N VAL A 63 3.92 -2.98 -1.01
CA VAL A 63 2.62 -2.33 -1.14
C VAL A 63 2.32 -1.52 0.11
N ALA A 64 2.32 -0.19 -0.02
CA ALA A 64 1.86 0.72 1.03
C ALA A 64 0.34 0.92 0.95
N THR A 65 -0.33 1.04 2.08
CA THR A 65 -1.80 1.10 2.16
C THR A 65 -2.35 2.38 2.78
N SER A 66 -1.47 3.28 3.20
CA SER A 66 -1.79 4.63 3.69
C SER A 66 -0.73 5.61 3.24
N LEU A 67 -0.99 6.90 3.43
CA LEU A 67 -0.01 7.94 3.12
C LEU A 67 1.24 7.83 4.01
N GLU A 68 1.06 7.50 5.28
CA GLU A 68 2.17 7.32 6.22
C GLU A 68 3.06 6.13 5.80
N SER A 69 2.44 5.00 5.47
CA SER A 69 3.17 3.83 4.98
C SER A 69 3.84 4.08 3.62
N ALA A 70 3.21 4.88 2.75
CA ALA A 70 3.81 5.29 1.47
C ALA A 70 5.02 6.20 1.65
N ASP A 71 4.98 7.12 2.61
CA ASP A 71 6.12 7.97 2.95
C ASP A 71 7.28 7.13 3.54
N ALA A 72 6.98 6.20 4.43
CA ALA A 72 7.97 5.25 4.96
C ALA A 72 8.61 4.42 3.83
N MET A 73 7.80 3.87 2.94
CA MET A 73 8.27 3.13 1.76
C MET A 73 9.13 4.00 0.83
N ASN A 74 8.73 5.26 0.62
CA ASN A 74 9.46 6.18 -0.26
C ASN A 74 10.87 6.50 0.25
N LYS A 75 11.06 6.53 1.56
CA LYS A 75 12.35 6.78 2.21
C LYS A 75 13.31 5.58 2.19
N THR A 76 12.84 4.40 1.84
CA THR A 76 13.67 3.20 1.78
C THR A 76 14.46 3.11 0.48
N SER A 77 15.73 2.65 0.58
CA SER A 77 16.63 2.47 -0.58
C SER A 77 16.63 1.03 -1.11
N VAL A 78 15.56 0.29 -0.89
CA VAL A 78 15.48 -1.12 -1.29
C VAL A 78 15.32 -1.28 -2.80
N ASN A 79 15.94 -2.32 -3.35
CA ASN A 79 15.77 -2.71 -4.74
C ASN A 79 14.52 -3.59 -4.91
N SER A 80 13.36 -2.99 -4.68
CA SER A 80 12.05 -3.63 -4.79
C SER A 80 11.10 -2.72 -5.54
N GLN A 81 10.16 -3.29 -6.25
CA GLN A 81 9.06 -2.52 -6.83
C GLN A 81 8.23 -1.90 -5.71
N LYS A 82 7.76 -0.69 -5.92
CA LYS A 82 6.99 0.08 -4.94
C LYS A 82 5.61 0.39 -5.48
N CYS A 83 4.60 0.09 -4.69
CA CYS A 83 3.21 0.38 -5.00
C CYS A 83 2.55 1.11 -3.83
N PHE A 84 1.82 2.17 -4.13
CA PHE A 84 0.92 2.81 -3.19
C PHE A 84 -0.52 2.44 -3.57
N TYR A 85 -1.12 1.54 -2.81
CA TYR A 85 -2.54 1.22 -2.91
C TYR A 85 -3.33 2.22 -2.07
N ILE A 86 -4.00 3.13 -2.74
CA ILE A 86 -4.74 4.25 -2.14
C ILE A 86 -6.11 3.75 -1.70
N TRP A 87 -6.20 3.31 -0.46
CA TRP A 87 -7.46 2.84 0.12
C TRP A 87 -8.47 3.98 0.24
N ASN A 88 -8.05 5.07 0.88
CA ASN A 88 -8.79 6.31 1.02
C ASN A 88 -7.89 7.49 0.70
N MET A 89 -8.48 8.60 0.30
CA MET A 89 -7.77 9.87 0.14
C MET A 89 -7.75 10.61 1.49
N GLU A 90 -6.95 10.11 2.42
CA GLU A 90 -6.85 10.56 3.82
C GLU A 90 -6.54 12.05 3.93
N TRP A 91 -5.79 12.58 2.97
CA TRP A 91 -5.38 13.98 2.90
C TRP A 91 -6.51 14.97 2.60
N LEU A 92 -7.66 14.52 2.12
CA LEU A 92 -8.80 15.41 1.84
C LEU A 92 -9.51 15.87 3.11
N GLY A 93 -9.41 15.12 4.20
CA GLY A 93 -10.07 15.40 5.48
C GLY A 93 -9.18 16.04 6.55
N GLN A 94 -7.90 16.29 6.26
CA GLN A 94 -6.94 16.80 7.24
C GLN A 94 -6.10 17.93 6.65
N PRO A 95 -5.54 18.83 7.48
CA PRO A 95 -4.62 19.88 7.03
C PRO A 95 -3.29 19.24 6.59
N PHE A 96 -3.30 18.65 5.42
CA PHE A 96 -2.17 17.94 4.87
C PHE A 96 -1.19 18.89 4.19
N ASN A 97 0.07 18.56 4.31
CA ASN A 97 1.10 19.21 3.49
C ASN A 97 0.93 18.75 2.03
N PHE A 98 0.34 19.60 1.19
CA PHE A 98 0.14 19.35 -0.24
C PHE A 98 1.42 18.86 -0.93
N TYR A 99 2.58 19.47 -0.61
CA TYR A 99 3.86 19.09 -1.20
C TYR A 99 4.29 17.67 -0.81
N GLY A 100 4.03 17.24 0.40
CA GLY A 100 4.32 15.87 0.84
C GLY A 100 3.50 14.84 0.08
N VAL A 101 2.20 15.09 -0.08
CA VAL A 101 1.30 14.25 -0.88
C VAL A 101 1.72 14.23 -2.34
N HIS A 102 1.96 15.41 -2.92
CA HIS A 102 2.39 15.54 -4.31
C HIS A 102 3.69 14.79 -4.57
N ASN A 103 4.68 14.89 -3.69
CA ASN A 103 5.96 14.19 -3.85
C ASN A 103 5.80 12.66 -3.92
N ILE A 104 4.89 12.10 -3.12
CA ILE A 104 4.62 10.65 -3.17
C ILE A 104 3.87 10.29 -4.45
N LEU A 105 2.83 11.04 -4.80
CA LEU A 105 1.99 10.76 -5.96
C LEU A 105 2.74 10.99 -7.29
N SER A 106 3.61 11.99 -7.38
CA SER A 106 4.38 12.29 -8.60
C SER A 106 5.66 11.44 -8.74
N ASN A 107 6.02 10.64 -7.74
CA ASN A 107 7.22 9.81 -7.83
C ASN A 107 7.03 8.69 -8.88
N PRO A 108 7.80 8.69 -9.99
CA PRO A 108 7.65 7.69 -11.05
C PRO A 108 8.06 6.26 -10.61
N ASN A 109 8.84 6.14 -9.53
CA ASN A 109 9.28 4.85 -9.00
C ASN A 109 8.23 4.18 -8.09
N ILE A 110 7.09 4.83 -7.88
CA ILE A 110 5.98 4.29 -7.09
C ILE A 110 4.79 4.12 -8.04
N LYS A 111 4.32 2.91 -8.23
CA LYS A 111 3.04 2.65 -8.91
C LYS A 111 1.88 3.06 -8.01
N LYS A 112 0.89 3.75 -8.56
CA LYS A 112 -0.31 4.24 -7.85
C LYS A 112 -1.52 3.45 -8.30
N ILE A 113 -2.15 2.77 -7.36
CA ILE A 113 -3.38 2.01 -7.58
C ILE A 113 -4.47 2.60 -6.70
N VAL A 114 -5.62 2.86 -7.28
CA VAL A 114 -6.80 3.37 -6.58
C VAL A 114 -7.93 2.35 -6.62
N ARG A 115 -8.93 2.54 -5.77
CA ARG A 115 -10.09 1.64 -5.72
C ARG A 115 -11.17 1.96 -6.74
N THR A 116 -11.30 3.22 -7.12
CA THR A 116 -12.40 3.67 -8.00
C THR A 116 -11.92 4.67 -9.04
N GLN A 117 -12.66 4.75 -10.15
CA GLN A 117 -12.42 5.78 -11.17
C GLN A 117 -12.54 7.19 -10.60
N LEU A 118 -13.47 7.42 -9.67
CA LEU A 118 -13.61 8.72 -9.02
C LEU A 118 -12.34 9.15 -8.28
N GLN A 119 -11.68 8.23 -7.58
CA GLN A 119 -10.40 8.51 -6.93
C GLN A 119 -9.30 8.85 -7.96
N ALA A 120 -9.25 8.13 -9.08
CA ALA A 120 -8.32 8.43 -10.18
C ALA A 120 -8.55 9.85 -10.73
N ASP A 121 -9.78 10.22 -10.99
CA ASP A 121 -10.16 11.53 -11.52
C ASP A 121 -9.79 12.66 -10.53
N ILE A 122 -10.01 12.45 -9.24
CA ILE A 122 -9.65 13.42 -8.20
C ILE A 122 -8.13 13.60 -8.14
N ILE A 123 -7.36 12.53 -8.18
CA ILE A 123 -5.89 12.59 -8.17
C ILE A 123 -5.39 13.33 -9.41
N LYS A 124 -5.90 12.98 -10.57
CA LYS A 124 -5.54 13.65 -11.82
C LYS A 124 -5.86 15.15 -11.79
N ASN A 125 -7.04 15.53 -11.33
CA ASN A 125 -7.48 16.93 -11.34
C ASN A 125 -6.74 17.80 -10.31
N ASN A 126 -6.41 17.24 -9.14
CA ASN A 126 -5.77 18.00 -8.06
C ASN A 126 -4.24 17.99 -8.11
N PHE A 127 -3.63 16.93 -8.61
CA PHE A 127 -2.18 16.72 -8.59
C PHE A 127 -1.56 16.62 -9.98
N ASN A 128 -2.36 16.55 -11.04
CA ASN A 128 -1.91 16.30 -12.42
C ASN A 128 -1.10 15.00 -12.53
N VAL A 129 -1.52 13.96 -11.82
CA VAL A 129 -0.88 12.64 -11.79
C VAL A 129 -1.87 11.60 -12.29
N GLU A 130 -1.41 10.77 -13.23
CA GLU A 130 -2.15 9.59 -13.67
C GLU A 130 -1.87 8.43 -12.69
N VAL A 131 -2.90 7.63 -12.43
CA VAL A 131 -2.75 6.38 -11.66
C VAL A 131 -2.42 5.23 -12.60
N ASP A 132 -1.71 4.22 -12.09
CA ASP A 132 -1.26 3.08 -12.87
C ASP A 132 -2.34 2.00 -13.01
N GLY A 133 -3.34 2.02 -12.14
CA GLY A 133 -4.45 1.08 -12.21
C GLY A 133 -5.56 1.31 -11.21
N ILE A 134 -6.64 0.55 -11.41
CA ILE A 134 -7.80 0.53 -10.51
C ILE A 134 -7.99 -0.90 -10.02
N ASP A 135 -8.09 -1.06 -8.70
CA ASP A 135 -8.40 -2.32 -8.05
C ASP A 135 -9.29 -2.06 -6.83
N GLU A 136 -10.56 -2.45 -6.89
CA GLU A 136 -11.55 -2.14 -5.85
C GLU A 136 -11.35 -2.97 -4.58
N ASP A 137 -10.91 -4.22 -4.77
CA ASP A 137 -11.01 -5.27 -3.77
C ASP A 137 -9.68 -5.65 -3.10
N PHE A 138 -8.59 -4.93 -3.34
CA PHE A 138 -7.26 -5.31 -2.88
C PHE A 138 -6.89 -6.73 -3.33
N ASN A 139 -6.98 -6.97 -4.64
CA ASN A 139 -6.58 -8.24 -5.23
C ASN A 139 -5.06 -8.24 -5.47
N LEU A 140 -4.32 -9.03 -4.69
CA LEU A 140 -2.85 -9.08 -4.75
C LEU A 140 -2.32 -9.54 -6.11
N GLU A 141 -3.01 -10.46 -6.79
CA GLU A 141 -2.63 -10.91 -8.14
C GLU A 141 -2.74 -9.75 -9.14
N ASN A 142 -3.88 -9.05 -9.13
CA ASN A 142 -4.11 -7.89 -10.02
C ASN A 142 -3.14 -6.73 -9.68
N ILE A 143 -2.91 -6.45 -8.41
CA ILE A 143 -1.93 -5.44 -7.96
C ILE A 143 -0.54 -5.78 -8.50
N TYR A 144 -0.12 -7.05 -8.40
CA TYR A 144 1.15 -7.50 -8.92
C TYR A 144 1.25 -7.32 -10.44
N GLU A 145 0.20 -7.74 -11.18
CA GLU A 145 0.15 -7.56 -12.64
C GLU A 145 0.24 -6.10 -13.07
N ILE A 146 -0.47 -5.19 -12.38
CA ILE A 146 -0.40 -3.74 -12.65
C ILE A 146 1.03 -3.24 -12.43
N CYS A 147 1.69 -3.68 -11.37
CA CYS A 147 3.06 -3.26 -11.06
C CYS A 147 4.09 -3.79 -12.05
N GLN A 148 3.83 -4.90 -12.74
CA GLN A 148 4.74 -5.44 -13.79
C GLN A 148 4.59 -4.75 -15.15
N ARG A 149 3.56 -3.96 -15.37
CA ARG A 149 3.37 -3.23 -16.63
C ARG A 149 4.39 -2.08 -16.71
N GLU A 150 5.10 -2.03 -17.81
CA GLU A 150 6.06 -0.96 -18.14
C GLU A 150 5.36 0.38 -18.43
#